data_6724f8fc0ba3fa843fc5ac38518e9b02
#
_entry.id   6724f8fc0ba3fa843fc5ac38518e9b02
#
_cell.length_a   1.000
_cell.length_b   1.000
_cell.length_c   1.000
_cell.angle_alpha   90.00
_cell.angle_beta   90.00
_cell.angle_gamma   90.00
#
_symmetry.space_group_name_H-M   'P 1'
#
loop_
_entity.id
_entity.type
_entity.pdbx_description
1 polymer ?
#
loop_
_entity_poly.entity_id
_entity_poly.type
_entity_poly.pdbx_seq_one_letter_code
_entity_poly.pdbx_strand_id
1 'polypeptide(L)'
;MRPDIVPGAQFPDYVLPDHTKTPRRLSELQGDQLMVVVLTRGSFCPKDRQHMLELVRFHPQLVVGYTQLVTITTDDWHTANNYRQQTAAHWPFLYDEERNVQKDLDIKEYTDTSQDVMIPHTIVLGRDLEVFKVYNGYYYWGRPSMAELHGDLRELTRRTQRDWDITDPELREKWNSGDKSDFYPYGDNSISMETLMLQMAGAVDQYAGRGEEK
;
A
#
# COMPACT_ATOMS: atom_id res chain seq x y z
N MET A 1 -5.86 -10.60 -15.35
CA MET A 1 -4.55 -10.44 -14.65
C MET A 1 -3.56 -11.40 -15.25
N ARG A 2 -2.42 -10.93 -15.61
CA ARG A 2 -1.28 -11.70 -16.12
C ARG A 2 -0.98 -12.89 -15.18
N PRO A 3 -0.77 -14.14 -15.72
CA PRO A 3 -0.76 -15.36 -14.91
C PRO A 3 0.46 -15.51 -13.97
N ASP A 4 1.48 -14.71 -14.15
CA ASP A 4 2.70 -14.70 -13.31
C ASP A 4 2.57 -13.79 -12.08
N ILE A 5 1.49 -13.00 -11.95
CA ILE A 5 1.21 -12.22 -10.74
C ILE A 5 0.50 -13.10 -9.72
N VAL A 6 1.30 -13.85 -9.00
CA VAL A 6 0.86 -14.85 -8.00
C VAL A 6 1.63 -14.66 -6.70
N PRO A 7 1.14 -15.17 -5.55
CA PRO A 7 1.88 -15.12 -4.30
C PRO A 7 3.31 -15.68 -4.43
N GLY A 8 4.30 -14.93 -3.92
CA GLY A 8 5.73 -15.21 -4.04
C GLY A 8 6.40 -14.66 -5.30
N ALA A 9 5.65 -14.17 -6.28
CA ALA A 9 6.22 -13.48 -7.44
C ALA A 9 6.53 -12.02 -7.11
N GLN A 10 7.39 -11.40 -7.90
CA GLN A 10 7.67 -9.98 -7.79
C GLN A 10 6.67 -9.17 -8.61
N PHE A 11 6.00 -8.20 -7.98
CA PHE A 11 5.11 -7.28 -8.68
C PHE A 11 5.94 -6.28 -9.51
N PRO A 12 5.49 -5.90 -10.71
CA PRO A 12 6.22 -4.96 -11.56
C PRO A 12 6.42 -3.60 -10.87
N ASP A 13 7.63 -3.07 -10.96
CA ASP A 13 8.01 -1.80 -10.35
C ASP A 13 7.68 -0.63 -11.29
N TYR A 14 6.41 -0.27 -11.34
CA TYR A 14 5.93 0.82 -12.19
C TYR A 14 6.42 2.19 -11.75
N VAL A 15 6.66 3.06 -12.73
CA VAL A 15 6.90 4.48 -12.54
C VAL A 15 5.73 5.25 -13.15
N LEU A 16 4.97 5.93 -12.31
CA LEU A 16 3.80 6.71 -12.72
C LEU A 16 3.81 8.08 -12.05
N PRO A 17 3.25 9.10 -12.69
CA PRO A 17 3.08 10.39 -12.03
C PRO A 17 2.04 10.31 -10.91
N ASP A 18 2.31 10.99 -9.80
CA ASP A 18 1.39 11.09 -8.68
C ASP A 18 0.47 12.32 -8.78
N HIS A 19 -0.39 12.50 -7.78
CA HIS A 19 -1.31 13.64 -7.69
C HIS A 19 -0.61 15.01 -7.68
N THR A 20 0.72 15.09 -7.48
CA THR A 20 1.53 16.30 -7.62
C THR A 20 2.22 16.41 -8.98
N LYS A 21 1.96 15.50 -9.91
CA LYS A 21 2.63 15.33 -11.21
C LYS A 21 4.09 14.90 -11.12
N THR A 22 4.52 14.43 -9.96
CA THR A 22 5.87 13.91 -9.76
C THR A 22 5.90 12.44 -10.15
N PRO A 23 6.81 11.99 -11.04
CA PRO A 23 7.02 10.57 -11.29
C PRO A 23 7.44 9.86 -10.00
N ARG A 24 6.74 8.79 -9.65
CA ARG A 24 7.00 7.98 -8.46
C ARG A 24 7.14 6.53 -8.85
N ARG A 25 8.16 5.90 -8.33
CA ARG A 25 8.40 4.47 -8.48
C ARG A 25 7.77 3.72 -7.31
N LEU A 26 7.14 2.57 -7.56
CA LEU A 26 6.47 1.82 -6.48
C LEU A 26 7.45 1.38 -5.39
N SER A 27 8.64 0.88 -5.77
CA SER A 27 9.68 0.49 -4.81
C SER A 27 10.16 1.67 -3.95
N GLU A 28 10.27 2.87 -4.51
CA GLU A 28 10.62 4.09 -3.77
C GLU A 28 9.50 4.50 -2.79
N LEU A 29 8.23 4.34 -3.19
CA LEU A 29 7.08 4.60 -2.32
C LEU A 29 6.96 3.55 -1.21
N GLN A 30 7.37 2.31 -1.48
CA GLN A 30 7.36 1.23 -0.51
C GLN A 30 8.45 1.41 0.55
N GLY A 31 9.69 1.71 0.14
CA GLY A 31 10.84 1.65 1.03
C GLY A 31 10.96 0.26 1.67
N ASP A 32 11.25 0.22 2.96
CA ASP A 32 11.39 -1.04 3.73
C ASP A 32 10.05 -1.54 4.33
N GLN A 33 8.94 -0.93 3.93
CA GLN A 33 7.63 -1.22 4.52
C GLN A 33 6.84 -2.25 3.69
N LEU A 34 5.74 -2.74 4.26
CA LEU A 34 4.72 -3.45 3.49
C LEU A 34 3.96 -2.46 2.59
N MET A 35 3.28 -2.96 1.57
CA MET A 35 2.50 -2.08 0.69
C MET A 35 1.16 -2.72 0.30
N VAL A 36 0.13 -1.89 0.23
CA VAL A 36 -1.15 -2.23 -0.41
C VAL A 36 -1.30 -1.38 -1.66
N VAL A 37 -1.42 -2.02 -2.81
CA VAL A 37 -1.70 -1.37 -4.09
C VAL A 37 -3.17 -1.59 -4.45
N VAL A 38 -3.91 -0.50 -4.63
CA VAL A 38 -5.31 -0.52 -5.04
C VAL A 38 -5.42 -0.05 -6.49
N LEU A 39 -5.78 -0.98 -7.37
CA LEU A 39 -6.10 -0.70 -8.77
C LEU A 39 -7.60 -0.41 -8.87
N THR A 40 -7.98 0.78 -9.29
CA THR A 40 -9.37 1.25 -9.27
C THR A 40 -9.88 1.56 -10.67
N ARG A 41 -11.18 1.35 -10.90
CA ARG A 41 -11.85 1.75 -12.14
C ARG A 41 -11.88 3.28 -12.34
N GLY A 42 -11.78 4.03 -11.26
CA GLY A 42 -11.80 5.48 -11.29
C GLY A 42 -12.92 6.11 -10.46
N SER A 43 -12.96 7.43 -10.46
CA SER A 43 -13.79 8.27 -9.63
C SER A 43 -15.30 8.07 -9.83
N PHE A 44 -15.71 7.65 -11.02
CA PHE A 44 -17.12 7.44 -11.38
C PHE A 44 -17.72 6.15 -10.77
N CYS A 45 -16.88 5.20 -10.32
CA CYS A 45 -17.34 3.91 -9.83
C CYS A 45 -17.80 4.01 -8.36
N PRO A 46 -19.09 3.80 -8.05
CA PRO A 46 -19.60 3.93 -6.69
C PRO A 46 -19.03 2.86 -5.74
N LYS A 47 -18.67 1.68 -6.27
CA LYS A 47 -18.05 0.61 -5.46
C LYS A 47 -16.63 0.96 -5.07
N ASP A 48 -15.85 1.55 -5.98
CA ASP A 48 -14.50 2.04 -5.68
C ASP A 48 -14.56 3.20 -4.69
N ARG A 49 -15.54 4.09 -4.85
CA ARG A 49 -15.74 5.18 -3.90
C ARG A 49 -16.04 4.66 -2.48
N GLN A 50 -16.91 3.65 -2.36
CA GLN A 50 -17.19 3.02 -1.06
C GLN A 50 -15.92 2.40 -0.46
N HIS A 51 -15.19 1.60 -1.23
CA HIS A 51 -13.94 0.99 -0.78
C HIS A 51 -12.90 2.04 -0.38
N MET A 52 -12.79 3.14 -1.13
CA MET A 52 -11.90 4.25 -0.81
C MET A 52 -12.23 4.89 0.54
N LEU A 53 -13.51 5.12 0.84
CA LEU A 53 -13.94 5.68 2.12
C LEU A 53 -13.66 4.74 3.30
N GLU A 54 -13.72 3.43 3.10
CA GLU A 54 -13.31 2.44 4.08
C GLU A 54 -11.80 2.45 4.30
N LEU A 55 -11.00 2.54 3.23
CA LEU A 55 -9.55 2.68 3.29
C LEU A 55 -9.12 3.97 4.01
N VAL A 56 -9.81 5.08 3.80
CA VAL A 56 -9.53 6.33 4.54
C VAL A 56 -9.66 6.14 6.05
N ARG A 57 -10.68 5.42 6.50
CA ARG A 57 -10.88 5.13 7.92
C ARG A 57 -9.84 4.12 8.45
N PHE A 58 -9.37 3.24 7.61
CA PHE A 58 -8.40 2.21 7.95
C PHE A 58 -6.95 2.71 7.86
N HIS A 59 -6.67 3.73 7.06
CA HIS A 59 -5.34 4.25 6.81
C HIS A 59 -4.51 4.56 8.06
N PRO A 60 -5.05 5.12 9.16
CA PRO A 60 -4.28 5.30 10.39
C PRO A 60 -3.71 4.00 10.95
N GLN A 61 -4.40 2.87 10.80
CA GLN A 61 -3.91 1.56 11.22
C GLN A 61 -2.80 1.05 10.31
N LEU A 62 -2.87 1.33 8.99
CA LEU A 62 -1.80 1.00 8.05
C LEU A 62 -0.51 1.74 8.42
N VAL A 63 -0.60 3.03 8.73
CA VAL A 63 0.56 3.84 9.12
C VAL A 63 1.22 3.30 10.39
N VAL A 64 0.42 2.99 11.42
CA VAL A 64 0.93 2.37 12.67
C VAL A 64 1.54 0.99 12.40
N GLY A 65 1.01 0.25 11.43
CA GLY A 65 1.51 -1.06 11.00
C GLY A 65 2.64 -1.00 9.97
N TYR A 66 3.27 0.17 9.75
CA TYR A 66 4.36 0.35 8.78
C TYR A 66 4.00 -0.19 7.39
N THR A 67 2.82 0.18 6.91
CA THR A 67 2.30 -0.26 5.62
C THR A 67 1.96 0.94 4.75
N GLN A 68 2.55 1.01 3.57
CA GLN A 68 2.23 2.01 2.56
C GLN A 68 0.94 1.65 1.84
N LEU A 69 0.18 2.67 1.46
CA LEU A 69 -1.00 2.53 0.62
C LEU A 69 -0.81 3.37 -0.64
N VAL A 70 -1.05 2.77 -1.79
CA VAL A 70 -0.97 3.43 -3.09
C VAL A 70 -2.22 3.10 -3.89
N THR A 71 -2.79 4.10 -4.56
CA THR A 71 -3.90 3.90 -5.50
C THR A 71 -3.41 4.19 -6.92
N ILE A 72 -3.71 3.29 -7.86
CA ILE A 72 -3.48 3.49 -9.29
C ILE A 72 -4.85 3.57 -9.98
N THR A 73 -5.06 4.62 -10.77
CA THR A 73 -6.30 4.85 -11.51
C THR A 73 -6.00 5.14 -12.98
N THR A 74 -6.93 4.81 -13.86
CA THR A 74 -6.88 5.21 -15.28
C THR A 74 -7.46 6.60 -15.55
N ASP A 75 -7.92 7.29 -14.52
CA ASP A 75 -8.33 8.69 -14.63
C ASP A 75 -7.15 9.59 -15.04
N ASP A 76 -7.45 10.71 -15.69
CA ASP A 76 -6.46 11.78 -15.88
C ASP A 76 -6.06 12.43 -14.55
N TRP A 77 -4.98 13.21 -14.57
CA TRP A 77 -4.47 13.88 -13.36
C TRP A 77 -5.54 14.71 -12.62
N HIS A 78 -6.35 15.48 -13.36
CA HIS A 78 -7.34 16.36 -12.75
C HIS A 78 -8.41 15.56 -12.02
N THR A 79 -8.93 14.54 -12.68
CA THR A 79 -9.96 13.64 -12.15
C THR A 79 -9.42 12.82 -10.97
N ALA A 80 -8.22 12.28 -11.08
CA ALA A 80 -7.56 11.54 -10.01
C ALA A 80 -7.33 12.40 -8.76
N ASN A 81 -6.86 13.63 -8.95
CA ASN A 81 -6.65 14.57 -7.84
C ASN A 81 -7.96 15.00 -7.17
N ASN A 82 -8.99 15.30 -7.96
CA ASN A 82 -10.32 15.59 -7.42
C ASN A 82 -10.90 14.41 -6.63
N TYR A 83 -10.73 13.19 -7.14
CA TYR A 83 -11.19 11.99 -6.48
C TYR A 83 -10.48 11.79 -5.13
N ARG A 84 -9.16 11.95 -5.11
CA ARG A 84 -8.36 11.91 -3.89
C ARG A 84 -8.83 12.93 -2.85
N GLN A 85 -9.05 14.18 -3.24
CA GLN A 85 -9.52 15.26 -2.35
C GLN A 85 -10.94 15.00 -1.83
N GLN A 86 -11.88 14.62 -2.70
CA GLN A 86 -13.28 14.36 -2.34
C GLN A 86 -13.43 13.18 -1.37
N THR A 87 -12.54 12.22 -1.41
CA THR A 87 -12.51 11.08 -0.49
C THR A 87 -11.69 11.34 0.75
N ALA A 88 -10.97 12.45 0.83
CA ALA A 88 -10.02 12.77 1.88
C ALA A 88 -8.89 11.71 2.01
N ALA A 89 -8.49 11.12 0.90
CA ALA A 89 -7.38 10.18 0.86
C ALA A 89 -6.04 10.92 1.03
N HIS A 90 -5.14 10.40 1.87
CA HIS A 90 -3.89 11.05 2.24
C HIS A 90 -2.64 10.38 1.67
N TRP A 91 -2.79 9.27 0.97
CA TRP A 91 -1.71 8.51 0.34
C TRP A 91 -1.54 8.88 -1.14
N PRO A 92 -0.45 8.44 -1.81
CA PRO A 92 -0.23 8.68 -3.22
C PRO A 92 -1.32 8.08 -4.12
N PHE A 93 -1.87 8.90 -5.01
CA PHE A 93 -2.65 8.48 -6.16
C PHE A 93 -1.78 8.62 -7.39
N LEU A 94 -1.55 7.51 -8.06
CA LEU A 94 -0.82 7.43 -9.32
C LEU A 94 -1.82 7.33 -10.46
N TYR A 95 -1.60 8.09 -11.53
CA TYR A 95 -2.50 8.02 -12.67
C TYR A 95 -1.82 7.36 -13.87
N ASP A 96 -2.50 6.35 -14.41
CA ASP A 96 -2.12 5.55 -15.57
C ASP A 96 -2.95 5.97 -16.81
N GLU A 97 -2.85 7.26 -17.16
CA GLU A 97 -3.62 7.85 -18.26
C GLU A 97 -3.33 7.16 -19.60
N GLU A 98 -2.10 6.66 -19.78
CA GLU A 98 -1.67 5.91 -20.97
C GLU A 98 -2.05 4.42 -20.95
N ARG A 99 -2.63 3.93 -19.87
CA ARG A 99 -3.02 2.52 -19.69
C ARG A 99 -1.84 1.54 -19.71
N ASN A 100 -0.67 1.96 -19.26
CA ASN A 100 0.52 1.11 -19.24
C ASN A 100 0.37 -0.05 -18.24
N VAL A 101 -0.07 0.24 -17.04
CA VAL A 101 -0.34 -0.78 -15.99
C VAL A 101 -1.51 -1.67 -16.38
N GLN A 102 -2.61 -1.08 -16.88
CA GLN A 102 -3.79 -1.81 -17.33
C GLN A 102 -3.43 -2.85 -18.41
N LYS A 103 -2.64 -2.44 -19.41
CA LYS A 103 -2.23 -3.31 -20.53
C LYS A 103 -1.22 -4.36 -20.09
N ASP A 104 -0.20 -3.95 -19.31
CA ASP A 104 0.85 -4.86 -18.85
C ASP A 104 0.28 -5.96 -17.93
N LEU A 105 -0.62 -5.61 -17.03
CA LEU A 105 -1.26 -6.58 -16.13
C LEU A 105 -2.40 -7.38 -16.80
N ASP A 106 -2.76 -7.07 -18.04
CA ASP A 106 -3.89 -7.70 -18.75
C ASP A 106 -5.19 -7.65 -17.94
N ILE A 107 -5.57 -6.44 -17.51
CA ILE A 107 -6.75 -6.22 -16.65
C ILE A 107 -7.73 -5.20 -17.23
N LYS A 108 -7.72 -5.03 -18.54
CA LYS A 108 -8.70 -4.17 -19.21
C LYS A 108 -10.11 -4.73 -19.05
N GLU A 109 -11.05 -3.87 -18.64
CA GLU A 109 -12.46 -4.23 -18.63
C GLU A 109 -13.08 -4.02 -20.03
N TYR A 110 -13.19 -5.10 -20.79
CA TYR A 110 -13.66 -5.03 -22.18
C TYR A 110 -15.15 -4.71 -22.33
N THR A 111 -15.92 -4.82 -21.24
CA THR A 111 -17.37 -4.52 -21.24
C THR A 111 -17.67 -3.03 -21.07
N ASP A 112 -16.71 -2.24 -20.58
CA ASP A 112 -16.82 -0.80 -20.51
C ASP A 112 -16.10 -0.16 -21.70
N THR A 113 -16.84 0.15 -22.75
CA THR A 113 -16.30 0.74 -23.98
C THR A 113 -16.17 2.24 -23.94
N SER A 114 -16.70 2.90 -22.89
CA SER A 114 -16.75 4.35 -22.80
C SER A 114 -15.62 4.94 -21.94
N GLN A 115 -15.21 4.25 -20.87
CA GLN A 115 -14.24 4.75 -19.90
C GLN A 115 -12.85 4.15 -20.05
N ASP A 116 -12.70 3.06 -20.80
CA ASP A 116 -11.44 2.31 -20.98
C ASP A 116 -10.73 2.03 -19.65
N VAL A 117 -11.45 1.45 -18.71
CA VAL A 117 -11.01 1.24 -17.33
C VAL A 117 -10.36 -0.12 -17.10
N MET A 118 -9.63 -0.23 -16.00
CA MET A 118 -9.11 -1.50 -15.53
C MET A 118 -10.12 -2.23 -14.62
N ILE A 119 -10.06 -3.56 -14.63
CA ILE A 119 -10.74 -4.39 -13.63
C ILE A 119 -10.08 -4.09 -12.26
N PRO A 120 -10.85 -3.73 -11.23
CA PRO A 120 -10.28 -3.34 -9.95
C PRO A 120 -9.66 -4.53 -9.23
N HIS A 121 -8.46 -4.34 -8.71
CA HIS A 121 -7.77 -5.33 -7.90
C HIS A 121 -7.17 -4.66 -6.67
N THR A 122 -6.97 -5.42 -5.61
CA THR A 122 -6.16 -5.00 -4.47
C THR A 122 -5.04 -6.01 -4.27
N ILE A 123 -3.81 -5.54 -4.17
CA ILE A 123 -2.62 -6.37 -4.08
C ILE A 123 -1.89 -6.03 -2.78
N VAL A 124 -1.66 -7.04 -1.96
CA VAL A 124 -0.86 -6.92 -0.74
C VAL A 124 0.55 -7.37 -1.07
N LEU A 125 1.52 -6.51 -0.82
CA LEU A 125 2.93 -6.71 -1.13
C LEU A 125 3.76 -6.75 0.15
N GLY A 126 4.61 -7.75 0.23
CA GLY A 126 5.75 -7.82 1.13
C GLY A 126 6.86 -6.87 0.72
N ARG A 127 8.03 -6.98 1.37
CA ARG A 127 9.22 -6.21 0.98
C ARG A 127 9.61 -6.49 -0.46
N ASP A 128 10.34 -5.57 -1.07
CA ASP A 128 10.82 -5.69 -2.46
C ASP A 128 9.72 -5.97 -3.49
N LEU A 129 8.50 -5.49 -3.23
CA LEU A 129 7.31 -5.71 -4.06
C LEU A 129 6.94 -7.20 -4.22
N GLU A 130 7.31 -8.08 -3.29
CA GLU A 130 6.88 -9.48 -3.33
C GLU A 130 5.37 -9.59 -3.15
N VAL A 131 4.69 -10.26 -4.06
CA VAL A 131 3.24 -10.48 -3.98
C VAL A 131 2.91 -11.44 -2.84
N PHE A 132 2.26 -10.93 -1.80
CA PHE A 132 1.70 -11.77 -0.75
C PHE A 132 0.32 -12.29 -1.12
N LYS A 133 -0.55 -11.40 -1.61
CA LYS A 133 -1.92 -11.75 -1.97
C LYS A 133 -2.49 -10.84 -3.04
N VAL A 134 -3.33 -11.42 -3.90
CA VAL A 134 -4.09 -10.70 -4.92
C VAL A 134 -5.58 -10.88 -4.66
N TYR A 135 -6.28 -9.78 -4.42
CA TYR A 135 -7.73 -9.73 -4.45
C TYR A 135 -8.15 -9.43 -5.88
N ASN A 136 -8.51 -10.49 -6.58
CA ASN A 136 -8.87 -10.46 -7.98
C ASN A 136 -10.23 -9.79 -8.17
N GLY A 137 -10.33 -8.87 -9.13
CA GLY A 137 -11.54 -8.08 -9.40
C GLY A 137 -12.64 -8.79 -10.17
N TYR A 138 -12.40 -10.01 -10.61
CA TYR A 138 -13.41 -10.80 -11.33
C TYR A 138 -14.61 -11.05 -10.41
N TYR A 139 -15.77 -11.08 -10.98
CA TYR A 139 -17.03 -11.23 -10.26
C TYR A 139 -17.26 -10.16 -9.17
N TYR A 140 -16.61 -8.98 -9.31
CA TYR A 140 -16.70 -7.84 -8.37
C TYR A 140 -16.01 -8.02 -7.01
N TRP A 141 -15.10 -8.99 -6.84
CA TRP A 141 -14.44 -9.33 -5.57
C TRP A 141 -13.04 -8.73 -5.38
N GLY A 142 -12.63 -7.78 -6.20
CA GLY A 142 -11.31 -7.15 -6.10
C GLY A 142 -11.14 -6.11 -4.97
N ARG A 143 -12.15 -5.96 -4.14
CA ARG A 143 -12.18 -4.98 -3.04
C ARG A 143 -12.37 -5.72 -1.72
N PRO A 144 -11.27 -6.07 -1.03
CA PRO A 144 -11.36 -6.77 0.25
C PRO A 144 -12.00 -5.88 1.32
N SER A 145 -12.60 -6.51 2.32
CA SER A 145 -12.97 -5.82 3.55
C SER A 145 -11.72 -5.38 4.33
N MET A 146 -11.87 -4.39 5.20
CA MET A 146 -10.77 -3.94 6.06
C MET A 146 -10.33 -5.03 7.04
N ALA A 147 -11.23 -5.93 7.42
CA ALA A 147 -10.90 -7.07 8.27
C ALA A 147 -10.00 -8.10 7.55
N GLU A 148 -10.24 -8.36 6.25
CA GLU A 148 -9.39 -9.22 5.44
C GLU A 148 -8.01 -8.61 5.27
N LEU A 149 -7.91 -7.32 4.89
CA LEU A 149 -6.64 -6.62 4.78
C LEU A 149 -5.87 -6.62 6.10
N HIS A 150 -6.55 -6.36 7.21
CA HIS A 150 -5.92 -6.38 8.53
C HIS A 150 -5.38 -7.77 8.87
N GLY A 151 -6.13 -8.83 8.58
CA GLY A 151 -5.69 -10.21 8.78
C GLY A 151 -4.46 -10.55 7.95
N ASP A 152 -4.47 -10.20 6.67
CA ASP A 152 -3.36 -10.43 5.74
C ASP A 152 -2.09 -9.67 6.16
N LEU A 153 -2.23 -8.40 6.52
CA LEU A 153 -1.08 -7.58 6.94
C LEU A 153 -0.48 -8.07 8.26
N ARG A 154 -1.30 -8.52 9.20
CA ARG A 154 -0.80 -9.14 10.45
C ARG A 154 -0.03 -10.43 10.16
N GLU A 155 -0.56 -11.28 9.26
CA GLU A 155 0.12 -12.51 8.88
C GLU A 155 1.44 -12.21 8.15
N LEU A 156 1.44 -11.22 7.25
CA LEU A 156 2.63 -10.82 6.54
C LEU A 156 3.68 -10.22 7.49
N THR A 157 3.27 -9.34 8.42
CA THR A 157 4.15 -8.80 9.47
C THR A 157 4.77 -9.91 10.30
N ARG A 158 3.97 -10.90 10.73
CA ARG A 158 4.46 -12.04 11.50
C ARG A 158 5.54 -12.84 10.77
N ARG A 159 5.47 -12.91 9.43
CA ARG A 159 6.46 -13.60 8.60
C ARG A 159 7.73 -12.80 8.37
N THR A 160 7.59 -11.48 8.22
CA THR A 160 8.70 -10.59 7.80
C THR A 160 9.38 -9.86 8.96
N GLN A 161 8.70 -9.75 10.11
CA GLN A 161 9.16 -9.03 11.30
C GLN A 161 9.03 -9.92 12.53
N ARG A 162 9.74 -11.04 12.52
CA ARG A 162 9.69 -12.01 13.62
C ARG A 162 10.15 -11.40 14.95
N ASP A 163 11.07 -10.47 14.90
CA ASP A 163 11.59 -9.69 16.03
C ASP A 163 10.54 -8.83 16.74
N TRP A 164 9.39 -8.63 16.12
CA TRP A 164 8.26 -7.90 16.73
C TRP A 164 7.34 -8.78 17.57
N ASP A 165 7.55 -10.09 17.57
CA ASP A 165 6.78 -11.00 18.43
C ASP A 165 7.36 -11.03 19.83
N ILE A 166 6.98 -10.07 20.66
CA ILE A 166 7.38 -9.96 22.06
C ILE A 166 6.90 -11.13 22.94
N THR A 167 6.10 -12.04 22.40
CA THR A 167 5.62 -13.24 23.10
C THR A 167 6.47 -14.47 22.82
N ASP A 168 7.36 -14.43 21.83
CA ASP A 168 8.27 -15.50 21.47
C ASP A 168 9.26 -15.76 22.63
N PRO A 169 9.30 -16.98 23.22
CA PRO A 169 10.19 -17.30 24.34
C PRO A 169 11.68 -17.19 24.00
N GLU A 170 12.07 -17.55 22.76
CA GLU A 170 13.47 -17.47 22.32
C GLU A 170 13.92 -16.02 22.20
N LEU A 171 13.08 -15.16 21.62
CA LEU A 171 13.34 -13.73 21.55
C LEU A 171 13.42 -13.09 22.96
N ARG A 172 12.53 -13.50 23.85
CA ARG A 172 12.57 -13.04 25.25
C ARG A 172 13.86 -13.43 25.96
N GLU A 173 14.34 -14.65 25.77
CA GLU A 173 15.60 -15.11 26.35
C GLU A 173 16.79 -14.34 25.79
N LYS A 174 16.85 -14.14 24.45
CA LYS A 174 17.86 -13.30 23.80
C LYS A 174 17.87 -11.89 24.39
N TRP A 175 16.73 -11.25 24.49
CA TRP A 175 16.63 -9.91 25.08
C TRP A 175 17.16 -9.87 26.52
N ASN A 176 16.77 -10.84 27.35
CA ASN A 176 17.19 -10.92 28.75
C ASN A 176 18.70 -11.23 28.90
N SER A 177 19.29 -11.95 27.96
CA SER A 177 20.74 -12.19 27.94
C SER A 177 21.57 -11.01 27.41
N GLY A 178 20.90 -9.96 26.92
CA GLY A 178 21.54 -8.78 26.33
C GLY A 178 21.89 -8.92 24.85
N ASP A 179 21.56 -10.05 24.23
CA ASP A 179 21.69 -10.22 22.79
C ASP A 179 20.52 -9.54 22.08
N LYS A 180 20.82 -8.42 21.46
CA LYS A 180 19.84 -7.59 20.73
C LYS A 180 19.99 -7.66 19.23
N SER A 181 20.77 -8.61 18.70
CA SER A 181 21.08 -8.72 17.28
C SER A 181 19.83 -8.88 16.38
N ASP A 182 18.82 -9.56 16.89
CA ASP A 182 17.58 -9.81 16.16
C ASP A 182 16.48 -8.72 16.36
N PHE A 183 16.79 -7.67 17.12
CA PHE A 183 15.75 -6.69 17.50
C PHE A 183 15.94 -5.34 16.80
N TYR A 184 14.89 -4.88 16.12
CA TYR A 184 14.85 -3.51 15.63
C TYR A 184 14.71 -2.54 16.84
N PRO A 185 15.48 -1.45 16.91
CA PRO A 185 16.46 -0.95 15.92
C PRO A 185 17.93 -1.36 16.20
N TYR A 186 18.21 -2.45 16.92
CA TYR A 186 19.53 -2.78 17.47
C TYR A 186 20.38 -3.74 16.63
N GLY A 187 19.79 -4.56 15.76
CA GLY A 187 20.47 -5.58 14.96
C GLY A 187 21.22 -5.05 13.74
N ASP A 188 21.46 -5.92 12.76
CA ASP A 188 22.16 -5.59 11.52
C ASP A 188 21.43 -4.50 10.70
N ASN A 189 20.12 -4.38 10.89
CA ASN A 189 19.29 -3.28 10.36
C ASN A 189 19.17 -2.12 11.34
N SER A 190 20.15 -1.97 12.25
CA SER A 190 20.10 -0.91 13.25
C SER A 190 20.11 0.47 12.60
N ILE A 191 19.20 1.29 13.05
CA ILE A 191 19.19 2.72 12.72
C ILE A 191 19.65 3.51 13.95
N SER A 192 20.31 4.64 13.70
CA SER A 192 20.67 5.53 14.81
C SER A 192 19.41 6.02 15.54
N MET A 193 19.53 6.31 16.84
CA MET A 193 18.42 6.90 17.60
C MET A 193 17.95 8.22 16.96
N GLU A 194 18.86 8.97 16.36
CA GLU A 194 18.55 10.19 15.60
C GLU A 194 17.69 9.90 14.38
N THR A 195 18.04 8.87 13.59
CA THR A 195 17.25 8.43 12.43
C THR A 195 15.87 7.93 12.86
N LEU A 196 15.80 7.15 13.96
CA LEU A 196 14.52 6.69 14.50
C LEU A 196 13.64 7.87 14.92
N MET A 197 14.22 8.85 15.63
CA MET A 197 13.51 10.07 16.03
C MET A 197 13.01 10.87 14.83
N LEU A 198 13.82 11.01 13.78
CA LEU A 198 13.42 11.69 12.53
C LEU A 198 12.28 10.95 11.81
N GLN A 199 12.33 9.61 11.77
CA GLN A 199 11.24 8.81 11.19
C GLN A 199 9.95 8.96 11.99
N MET A 200 10.04 8.96 13.31
CA MET A 200 8.89 9.18 14.19
C MET A 200 8.35 10.62 14.07
N ALA A 201 9.21 11.63 14.00
CA ALA A 201 8.82 13.02 13.79
C ALA A 201 8.14 13.19 12.41
N GLY A 202 8.71 12.64 11.35
CA GLY A 202 8.11 12.68 10.02
C GLY A 202 6.74 12.00 9.97
N ALA A 203 6.54 10.92 10.70
CA ALA A 203 5.23 10.30 10.85
C ALA A 203 4.25 11.22 11.60
N VAL A 204 4.72 11.93 12.65
CA VAL A 204 3.90 12.89 13.42
C VAL A 204 3.56 14.11 12.55
N ASP A 205 4.49 14.65 11.77
CA ASP A 205 4.25 15.79 10.89
C ASP A 205 3.25 15.47 9.78
N GLN A 206 3.26 14.26 9.26
CA GLN A 206 2.21 13.78 8.34
C GLN A 206 0.81 13.81 8.98
N TYR A 207 0.72 13.71 10.29
CA TYR A 207 -0.55 13.82 11.03
C TYR A 207 -0.87 15.24 11.51
N ALA A 208 0.14 16.02 11.92
CA ALA A 208 -0.03 17.37 12.46
C ALA A 208 -0.44 18.39 11.39
N GLY A 209 0.12 18.31 10.17
CA GLY A 209 -0.25 19.20 9.06
C GLY A 209 -1.69 19.06 8.56
N ARG A 210 -2.49 18.18 9.14
CA ARG A 210 -3.90 17.94 8.79
C ARG A 210 -4.90 18.69 9.67
N GLY A 211 -4.43 19.37 10.71
CA GLY A 211 -5.29 20.08 11.68
C GLY A 211 -5.52 21.55 11.36
N GLU A 212 -4.80 22.15 10.43
CA GLU A 212 -4.82 23.60 10.20
C GLU A 212 -5.50 24.04 8.90
N GLU A 213 -5.98 23.11 8.05
CA GLU A 213 -6.86 23.47 6.92
C GLU A 213 -8.34 23.27 7.31
N LYS A 214 -8.87 24.24 8.01
CA LYS A 214 -10.30 24.47 8.17
C LYS A 214 -10.74 25.70 7.39
#